data_3f596f4a704393109519bda10889ccdc
#
_entry.id   3f596f4a704393109519bda10889ccdc
#
_cell.length_a   1.000
_cell.length_b   1.000
_cell.length_c   1.000
_cell.angle_alpha   90.00
_cell.angle_beta   90.00
_cell.angle_gamma   90.00
#
_symmetry.space_group_name_H-M   'P 1'
#
loop_
_entity.id
_entity.type
_entity.pdbx_description
1 polymer ?
#
loop_
_entity_poly.entity_id
_entity_poly.type
_entity_poly.pdbx_seq_one_letter_code
_entity_poly.pdbx_strand_id
1 'polypeptide(L)' 'MHFRSRKINVDVNQNVVTLRGTVDSASQKEEAERIAKETDGVKRVINQLRVAKS' A
#
# COMPACT_ATOMS: atom_id res chain seq x y z
N MET A 1 20.02 10.75 -5.36
CA MET A 1 18.64 10.64 -4.97
C MET A 1 18.40 9.39 -4.17
N HIS A 2 17.72 9.52 -3.09
CA HIS A 2 17.47 8.38 -2.22
C HIS A 2 16.03 7.98 -2.29
N PHE A 3 15.84 6.77 -2.64
CA PHE A 3 14.52 6.20 -2.58
C PHE A 3 14.35 5.59 -1.19
N ARG A 4 13.59 6.24 -0.38
CA ARG A 4 13.31 5.72 0.94
C ARG A 4 11.94 5.13 0.97
N SER A 5 11.90 3.85 1.12
CA SER A 5 10.63 3.23 1.38
C SER A 5 10.37 3.36 2.87
N ARG A 6 9.26 3.94 3.22
CA ARG A 6 8.82 3.93 4.59
C ARG A 6 8.32 2.54 4.91
N LYS A 7 8.16 2.27 6.18
CA LYS A 7 7.71 0.95 6.59
C LYS A 7 6.28 0.74 6.10
N ILE A 8 6.14 -0.15 5.18
CA ILE A 8 4.84 -0.52 4.66
C ILE A 8 4.61 -1.97 5.04
N ASN A 9 3.54 -2.20 5.77
CA ASN A 9 3.14 -3.55 6.15
C ASN A 9 2.06 -4.03 5.22
N VAL A 10 2.28 -5.20 4.65
CA VAL A 10 1.30 -5.82 3.77
C VAL A 10 0.83 -7.08 4.46
N ASP A 11 -0.46 -7.15 4.69
CA ASP A 11 -1.06 -8.30 5.35
C ASP A 11 -2.05 -8.92 4.40
N VAL A 12 -1.91 -10.22 4.16
CA VAL A 12 -2.80 -10.94 3.26
C VAL A 12 -3.54 -11.99 4.06
N ASN A 13 -4.87 -11.92 4.03
CA ASN A 13 -5.69 -12.85 4.76
C ASN A 13 -6.93 -13.15 3.94
N GLN A 14 -7.13 -14.42 3.61
CA GLN A 14 -8.31 -14.86 2.86
C GLN A 14 -8.52 -14.05 1.58
N ASN A 15 -7.43 -13.79 0.87
CA ASN A 15 -7.44 -13.06 -0.40
C ASN A 15 -7.77 -11.58 -0.23
N VAL A 16 -7.71 -11.08 0.99
CA VAL A 16 -7.87 -9.66 1.28
C VAL A 16 -6.50 -9.10 1.66
N VAL A 17 -6.10 -8.06 0.98
CA VAL A 17 -4.81 -7.41 1.24
C VAL A 17 -5.07 -6.14 2.03
N THR A 18 -4.39 -6.02 3.16
CA THR A 18 -4.45 -4.80 3.97
C THR A 18 -3.09 -4.12 3.92
N LEU A 19 -3.10 -2.87 3.51
CA LEU A 19 -1.89 -2.06 3.44
C LEU A 19 -1.88 -1.08 4.58
N ARG A 20 -0.79 -1.07 5.34
CA ARG A 20 -0.62 -0.15 6.46
C ARG A 20 0.74 0.49 6.37
N GLY A 21 0.83 1.68 6.86
CA GLY A 21 2.10 2.37 6.92
C GLY A 21 1.99 3.81 6.48
N THR A 22 3.13 4.40 6.18
CA THR A 22 3.21 5.79 5.77
C THR A 22 3.95 5.88 4.45
N VAL A 23 3.40 6.67 3.54
CA VAL A 23 4.03 6.93 2.26
C VAL A 23 4.28 8.43 2.13
N ASP A 24 5.09 8.80 1.18
CA ASP A 24 5.49 10.20 1.04
C ASP A 24 4.50 11.03 0.24
N SER A 25 3.70 10.39 -0.60
CA SER A 25 2.78 11.12 -1.46
C SER A 25 1.51 10.31 -1.71
N ALA A 26 0.47 11.01 -2.13
CA ALA A 26 -0.78 10.35 -2.50
C ALA A 26 -0.59 9.43 -3.69
N SER A 27 0.32 9.80 -4.59
CA SER A 27 0.61 8.94 -5.74
C SER A 27 1.13 7.59 -5.31
N GLN A 28 2.00 7.57 -4.31
CA GLN A 28 2.52 6.30 -3.80
C GLN A 28 1.43 5.47 -3.16
N LYS A 29 0.52 6.13 -2.48
CA LYS A 29 -0.60 5.42 -1.86
C LYS A 29 -1.48 4.76 -2.91
N GLU A 30 -1.79 5.48 -3.97
CA GLU A 30 -2.61 4.94 -5.04
C GLU A 30 -1.89 3.83 -5.77
N GLU A 31 -0.60 4.00 -6.00
CA GLU A 31 0.18 3.00 -6.71
C GLU A 31 0.24 1.70 -5.93
N ALA A 32 0.41 1.80 -4.62
CA ALA A 32 0.44 0.61 -3.78
C ALA A 32 -0.88 -0.15 -3.87
N GLU A 33 -2.00 0.58 -3.84
CA GLU A 33 -3.30 -0.04 -3.95
C GLU A 33 -3.47 -0.72 -5.30
N ARG A 34 -3.03 -0.05 -6.35
CA ARG A 34 -3.14 -0.59 -7.69
C ARG A 34 -2.35 -1.87 -7.86
N ILE A 35 -1.12 -1.88 -7.37
CA ILE A 35 -0.28 -3.06 -7.46
C ILE A 35 -0.91 -4.21 -6.68
N ALA A 36 -1.46 -3.91 -5.51
CA ALA A 36 -2.10 -4.93 -4.71
C ALA A 36 -3.30 -5.52 -5.43
N LYS A 37 -4.09 -4.67 -6.10
CA LYS A 37 -5.26 -5.14 -6.82
C LYS A 37 -4.90 -6.01 -8.02
N GLU A 38 -3.75 -5.75 -8.61
CA GLU A 38 -3.33 -6.50 -9.80
C GLU A 38 -2.75 -7.84 -9.46
N THR A 39 -2.54 -8.13 -8.19
CA THR A 39 -2.01 -9.40 -7.77
C THR A 39 -3.07 -10.47 -7.91
N ASP A 40 -2.70 -11.60 -8.52
CA ASP A 40 -3.64 -12.69 -8.71
C ASP A 40 -4.18 -13.21 -7.40
N GLY A 41 -5.47 -13.47 -7.38
CA GLY A 41 -6.10 -14.06 -6.21
C GLY A 41 -6.59 -13.04 -5.19
N VAL A 42 -6.32 -11.76 -5.41
CA VAL A 42 -6.76 -10.72 -4.48
C VAL A 42 -8.20 -10.36 -4.77
N LYS A 43 -9.05 -10.48 -3.77
CA LYS A 43 -10.46 -10.11 -3.90
C LYS A 43 -10.71 -8.68 -3.49
N ARG A 44 -9.93 -8.17 -2.54
CA ARG A 44 -10.18 -6.86 -1.96
C ARG A 44 -8.87 -6.30 -1.45
N VAL A 45 -8.76 -4.99 -1.54
CA VAL A 45 -7.61 -4.29 -0.98
C VAL A 45 -8.14 -3.25 0.00
N ILE A 46 -7.63 -3.30 1.23
CA ILE A 46 -7.94 -2.31 2.25
C ILE A 46 -6.71 -1.42 2.36
N ASN A 47 -6.85 -0.19 1.92
CA ASN A 47 -5.73 0.73 1.89
C ASN A 47 -5.79 1.63 3.11
N GLN A 48 -4.93 1.35 4.08
CA GLN A 48 -4.82 2.14 5.30
C GLN A 48 -3.52 2.91 5.35
N LEU A 49 -2.94 3.15 4.21
CA LEU A 49 -1.72 3.93 4.14
C LEU A 49 -2.01 5.40 4.43
N ARG A 50 -1.05 6.05 5.06
CA ARG A 50 -1.14 7.46 5.36
C ARG A 50 -0.11 8.21 4.55
N VAL A 51 -0.48 9.39 4.10
CA VAL A 51 0.45 10.26 3.39
C VAL A 51 1.12 11.16 4.41
N ALA A 52 2.45 11.09 4.46
CA ALA A 52 3.20 11.92 5.38
C ALA A 52 3.16 13.36 4.90
N LYS A 53 2.85 14.27 5.81
CA LYS A 53 2.91 15.68 5.50
C LYS A 53 4.22 16.22 6.03
N SER A 54 4.93 16.90 5.19
CA SER A 54 6.16 17.53 5.60
C SER A 54 5.95 19.01 5.83
#